data_2810f1a286c55ca9292f9ec2d5156c21
#
_entry.id   2810f1a286c55ca9292f9ec2d5156c21
#
_cell.length_a   1.000
_cell.length_b   1.000
_cell.length_c   1.000
_cell.angle_alpha   90.00
_cell.angle_beta   90.00
_cell.angle_gamma   90.00
#
_symmetry.space_group_name_H-M   'P 1'
#
loop_
_entity.id
_entity.type
_entity.pdbx_description
1 polymer ?
#
loop_
_entity_poly.entity_id
_entity_poly.type
_entity_poly.pdbx_seq_one_letter_code
_entity_poly.pdbx_strand_id
1 'polypeptide(L)'
;MKKIKIFITSLFFFSFTFADFSDIEYSWYKDAILSLQSQWLANGYGDGRYGTENNITRAEILTILLRASNITIPDAPTEKCFPDVEQTMWYHRYICAAHNLGIANGFESGKFGPNEPVTTLEALAFGNKAMSLGVATNGQVWYEFLQKFSNDNNIMPTHGYTLSTRITRGKSAELITRLQKFKSTNISLSYGSTGCQTGWTLSGENTITIAGVDRKYNLFIPSNYSSSREYSLAIATHGRTNSKDQVQAYMGLQKQNEFIIAYPAALSASNGKIFSWSEKENMIFVDAVLEQVSENYCVNRNQVYAIGHSLGGWMAQRIACLRGEFFSGLAVVGSWPYTGTCSGPVPSLFFQNVDDHLSSYASGINARNTRLKVDECSESTESIQIGPITCLKYNSCSTDNEVVWCEGYTGYGGDPHSWPIGERGSRGYTETGGTWILNYFKSL
;
A
#
# COMPACT_ATOMS: atom_id res chain seq x y z
N MET A 1 -28.13 52.00 -36.93
CA MET A 1 -27.98 51.36 -35.58
C MET A 1 -28.69 50.01 -35.62
N LYS A 2 -27.91 48.91 -35.82
CA LYS A 2 -28.44 47.55 -35.81
C LYS A 2 -28.45 47.00 -34.39
N LYS A 3 -29.62 46.66 -33.86
CA LYS A 3 -29.79 46.03 -32.56
C LYS A 3 -29.39 44.54 -32.66
N ILE A 4 -28.32 44.18 -31.99
CA ILE A 4 -27.89 42.78 -31.79
C ILE A 4 -28.80 42.19 -30.68
N LYS A 5 -29.62 41.17 -31.04
CA LYS A 5 -30.35 40.37 -30.08
C LYS A 5 -29.41 39.26 -29.59
N ILE A 6 -29.01 39.36 -28.33
CA ILE A 6 -28.29 38.26 -27.63
C ILE A 6 -29.34 37.23 -27.20
N PHE A 7 -29.27 36.03 -27.81
CA PHE A 7 -30.00 34.86 -27.35
C PHE A 7 -29.20 34.25 -26.19
N ILE A 8 -29.71 34.38 -24.97
CA ILE A 8 -29.21 33.65 -23.81
C ILE A 8 -29.85 32.26 -23.86
N THR A 9 -29.08 31.26 -24.35
CA THR A 9 -29.45 29.85 -24.21
C THR A 9 -29.23 29.45 -22.74
N SER A 10 -30.32 29.31 -22.01
CA SER A 10 -30.34 28.76 -20.66
C SER A 10 -29.94 27.28 -20.75
N LEU A 11 -28.73 26.93 -20.31
CA LEU A 11 -28.34 25.54 -20.07
C LEU A 11 -29.11 25.05 -18.84
N PHE A 12 -30.14 24.27 -19.08
CA PHE A 12 -30.76 23.47 -18.02
C PHE A 12 -29.78 22.37 -17.60
N PHE A 13 -29.10 22.54 -16.48
CA PHE A 13 -28.47 21.44 -15.79
C PHE A 13 -29.57 20.54 -15.21
N PHE A 14 -29.85 19.42 -15.88
CA PHE A 14 -30.60 18.34 -15.27
C PHE A 14 -29.75 17.71 -14.17
N SER A 15 -29.94 18.13 -12.94
CA SER A 15 -29.45 17.37 -11.78
C SER A 15 -30.30 16.10 -11.69
N PHE A 16 -29.78 14.97 -12.13
CA PHE A 16 -30.39 13.69 -11.84
C PHE A 16 -30.20 13.43 -10.33
N THR A 17 -31.24 13.68 -9.57
CA THR A 17 -31.33 13.18 -8.19
C THR A 17 -31.74 11.72 -8.27
N PHE A 18 -30.83 10.81 -7.90
CA PHE A 18 -31.23 9.43 -7.64
C PHE A 18 -32.20 9.44 -6.46
N ALA A 19 -33.31 8.73 -6.59
CA ALA A 19 -34.18 8.49 -5.45
C ALA A 19 -33.44 7.54 -4.50
N ASP A 20 -33.36 7.92 -3.23
CA ASP A 20 -32.79 7.06 -2.19
C ASP A 20 -33.62 5.79 -2.03
N PHE A 21 -32.97 4.67 -1.77
CA PHE A 21 -33.67 3.43 -1.46
C PHE A 21 -34.35 3.55 -0.10
N SER A 22 -35.59 3.05 0.02
CA SER A 22 -36.40 3.21 1.23
C SER A 22 -35.89 2.46 2.46
N ASP A 23 -35.00 1.48 2.27
CA ASP A 23 -34.46 0.61 3.31
C ASP A 23 -33.01 0.91 3.74
N ILE A 24 -32.46 2.06 3.30
CA ILE A 24 -31.06 2.41 3.63
C ILE A 24 -30.92 3.57 4.63
N GLU A 25 -32.02 4.25 5.01
CA GLU A 25 -31.95 5.49 5.81
C GLU A 25 -31.17 5.32 7.12
N TYR A 26 -31.35 4.19 7.80
CA TYR A 26 -30.66 3.87 9.06
C TYR A 26 -29.63 2.75 8.90
N SER A 27 -29.24 2.42 7.67
CA SER A 27 -28.28 1.37 7.39
C SER A 27 -26.84 1.85 7.61
N TRP A 28 -26.03 1.04 8.28
CA TRP A 28 -24.58 1.25 8.38
C TRP A 28 -23.89 1.32 7.02
N TYR A 29 -24.53 0.82 5.98
CA TYR A 29 -23.99 0.70 4.62
C TYR A 29 -24.50 1.80 3.68
N LYS A 30 -25.26 2.79 4.18
CA LYS A 30 -25.90 3.83 3.37
C LYS A 30 -24.91 4.49 2.41
N ASP A 31 -23.80 5.00 2.93
CA ASP A 31 -22.81 5.73 2.12
C ASP A 31 -22.18 4.85 1.05
N ALA A 32 -21.88 3.59 1.38
CA ALA A 32 -21.35 2.63 0.44
C ALA A 32 -22.34 2.27 -0.67
N ILE A 33 -23.62 2.09 -0.31
CA ILE A 33 -24.72 1.81 -1.26
C ILE A 33 -24.90 2.99 -2.22
N LEU A 34 -24.97 4.21 -1.69
CA LEU A 34 -25.10 5.43 -2.50
C LEU A 34 -23.88 5.65 -3.40
N SER A 35 -22.69 5.33 -2.90
CA SER A 35 -21.46 5.35 -3.72
C SER A 35 -21.54 4.41 -4.91
N LEU A 36 -21.98 3.16 -4.74
CA LEU A 36 -22.15 2.22 -5.86
C LEU A 36 -23.28 2.63 -6.80
N GLN A 37 -24.38 3.20 -6.28
CA GLN A 37 -25.49 3.72 -7.06
C GLN A 37 -25.05 4.88 -7.96
N SER A 38 -24.32 5.84 -7.40
CA SER A 38 -23.84 7.01 -8.15
C SER A 38 -22.88 6.62 -9.29
N GLN A 39 -22.18 5.50 -9.15
CA GLN A 39 -21.31 4.91 -10.17
C GLN A 39 -22.06 3.99 -11.15
N TRP A 40 -23.39 3.84 -11.03
CA TRP A 40 -24.21 2.89 -11.80
C TRP A 40 -23.78 1.43 -11.65
N LEU A 41 -23.07 1.08 -10.58
CA LEU A 41 -22.53 -0.26 -10.33
C LEU A 41 -23.57 -1.20 -9.73
N ALA A 42 -24.43 -0.69 -8.87
CA ALA A 42 -25.47 -1.45 -8.19
C ALA A 42 -26.81 -0.72 -8.25
N ASN A 43 -27.87 -1.50 -8.48
CA ASN A 43 -29.26 -1.05 -8.47
C ASN A 43 -30.02 -1.78 -7.36
N GLY A 44 -31.08 -1.16 -6.86
CA GLY A 44 -32.05 -1.82 -5.98
C GLY A 44 -32.97 -2.76 -6.72
N TYR A 45 -33.89 -3.34 -5.97
CA TYR A 45 -35.02 -4.09 -6.53
C TYR A 45 -36.05 -3.10 -7.10
N GLY A 46 -36.83 -3.51 -8.06
CA GLY A 46 -37.82 -2.64 -8.71
C GLY A 46 -38.93 -2.10 -7.79
N ASP A 47 -38.94 -2.48 -6.53
CA ASP A 47 -39.86 -2.01 -5.49
C ASP A 47 -39.35 -0.80 -4.66
N GLY A 48 -38.23 -0.19 -5.06
CA GLY A 48 -37.63 0.96 -4.38
C GLY A 48 -36.75 0.61 -3.19
N ARG A 49 -36.45 -0.67 -2.96
CA ARG A 49 -35.52 -1.12 -1.90
C ARG A 49 -34.18 -1.55 -2.48
N TYR A 50 -33.11 -1.40 -1.71
CA TYR A 50 -31.81 -1.97 -2.00
C TYR A 50 -31.71 -3.44 -1.59
N GLY A 51 -32.37 -3.82 -0.50
CA GLY A 51 -32.29 -5.15 0.09
C GLY A 51 -31.03 -5.36 0.92
N THR A 52 -30.72 -4.42 1.80
CA THR A 52 -29.47 -4.32 2.58
C THR A 52 -29.09 -5.61 3.30
N GLU A 53 -30.08 -6.29 3.90
CA GLU A 53 -29.88 -7.51 4.69
C GLU A 53 -30.06 -8.80 3.86
N ASN A 54 -30.44 -8.70 2.61
CA ASN A 54 -30.56 -9.86 1.73
C ASN A 54 -29.17 -10.38 1.37
N ASN A 55 -28.99 -11.69 1.34
CA ASN A 55 -27.76 -12.30 0.84
C ASN A 55 -27.56 -11.92 -0.64
N ILE A 56 -26.33 -11.61 -1.02
CA ILE A 56 -25.98 -11.39 -2.42
C ILE A 56 -25.59 -12.73 -3.07
N THR A 57 -25.97 -12.92 -4.33
CA THR A 57 -25.62 -14.12 -5.08
C THR A 57 -24.23 -14.01 -5.72
N ARG A 58 -23.65 -15.15 -6.08
CA ARG A 58 -22.36 -15.24 -6.79
C ARG A 58 -22.38 -14.44 -8.12
N ALA A 59 -23.50 -14.55 -8.87
CA ALA A 59 -23.66 -13.78 -10.12
C ALA A 59 -23.74 -12.28 -9.90
N GLU A 60 -24.49 -11.83 -8.88
CA GLU A 60 -24.66 -10.40 -8.58
C GLU A 60 -23.34 -9.75 -8.15
N ILE A 61 -22.66 -10.33 -7.15
CA ILE A 61 -21.41 -9.71 -6.65
C ILE A 61 -20.32 -9.71 -7.72
N LEU A 62 -20.21 -10.79 -8.50
CA LEU A 62 -19.22 -10.87 -9.56
C LEU A 62 -19.46 -9.81 -10.64
N THR A 63 -20.72 -9.59 -11.02
CA THR A 63 -21.09 -8.53 -11.96
C THR A 63 -20.70 -7.14 -11.44
N ILE A 64 -20.98 -6.86 -10.17
CA ILE A 64 -20.63 -5.56 -9.56
C ILE A 64 -19.10 -5.40 -9.51
N LEU A 65 -18.38 -6.43 -9.09
CA LEU A 65 -16.91 -6.40 -9.01
C LEU A 65 -16.24 -6.18 -10.36
N LEU A 66 -16.66 -6.88 -11.41
CA LEU A 66 -16.11 -6.69 -12.75
C LEU A 66 -16.34 -5.27 -13.27
N ARG A 67 -17.54 -4.73 -13.07
CA ARG A 67 -17.87 -3.35 -13.43
C ARG A 67 -17.09 -2.33 -12.59
N ALA A 68 -16.99 -2.56 -11.29
CA ALA A 68 -16.24 -1.71 -10.37
C ALA A 68 -14.72 -1.69 -10.65
N SER A 69 -14.23 -2.73 -11.33
CA SER A 69 -12.82 -2.86 -11.74
C SER A 69 -12.52 -2.28 -13.12
N ASN A 70 -13.53 -1.71 -13.80
CA ASN A 70 -13.45 -1.21 -15.19
C ASN A 70 -12.97 -2.28 -16.20
N ILE A 71 -13.27 -3.55 -15.93
CA ILE A 71 -12.95 -4.64 -16.85
C ILE A 71 -13.91 -4.58 -18.02
N THR A 72 -13.37 -4.46 -19.25
CA THR A 72 -14.17 -4.51 -20.47
C THR A 72 -14.72 -5.92 -20.66
N ILE A 73 -16.03 -6.06 -20.62
CA ILE A 73 -16.71 -7.33 -20.83
C ILE A 73 -17.12 -7.40 -22.30
N PRO A 74 -16.63 -8.38 -23.08
CA PRO A 74 -17.06 -8.58 -24.44
C PRO A 74 -18.58 -8.75 -24.55
N ASP A 75 -19.18 -8.27 -25.64
CA ASP A 75 -20.59 -8.53 -25.94
C ASP A 75 -20.78 -10.03 -26.15
N ALA A 76 -21.61 -10.62 -25.29
CA ALA A 76 -22.04 -12.02 -25.26
C ALA A 76 -21.05 -13.05 -25.83
N PRO A 77 -20.31 -13.80 -24.98
CA PRO A 77 -19.59 -14.98 -25.46
C PRO A 77 -20.58 -15.97 -26.06
N THR A 78 -20.21 -16.54 -27.19
CA THR A 78 -21.04 -17.48 -27.94
C THR A 78 -21.04 -18.90 -27.35
N GLU A 79 -20.22 -19.15 -26.32
CA GLU A 79 -20.06 -20.47 -25.72
C GLU A 79 -20.45 -20.47 -24.22
N LYS A 80 -20.98 -21.61 -23.79
CA LYS A 80 -21.39 -21.86 -22.42
C LYS A 80 -20.17 -22.23 -21.58
N CYS A 81 -19.84 -21.40 -20.59
CA CYS A 81 -18.66 -21.63 -19.73
C CYS A 81 -18.92 -22.62 -18.59
N PHE A 82 -20.17 -22.74 -18.13
CA PHE A 82 -20.60 -23.71 -17.12
C PHE A 82 -21.97 -24.32 -17.49
N PRO A 83 -22.25 -25.56 -17.11
CA PRO A 83 -23.50 -26.24 -17.47
C PRO A 83 -24.78 -25.56 -16.94
N ASP A 84 -24.67 -24.87 -15.79
CA ASP A 84 -25.76 -24.16 -15.12
C ASP A 84 -25.79 -22.64 -15.39
N VAL A 85 -25.00 -22.17 -16.34
CA VAL A 85 -24.97 -20.76 -16.78
C VAL A 85 -25.52 -20.67 -18.19
N GLU A 86 -26.84 -20.42 -18.29
CA GLU A 86 -27.52 -20.32 -19.59
C GLU A 86 -27.16 -19.04 -20.33
N GLN A 87 -26.98 -19.15 -21.65
CA GLN A 87 -26.55 -18.02 -22.50
C GLN A 87 -27.55 -16.86 -22.53
N THR A 88 -28.84 -17.13 -22.31
CA THR A 88 -29.91 -16.12 -22.28
C THR A 88 -29.96 -15.33 -20.98
N MET A 89 -29.22 -15.75 -19.96
CA MET A 89 -29.23 -15.11 -18.65
C MET A 89 -28.36 -13.84 -18.64
N TRP A 90 -28.83 -12.80 -17.98
CA TRP A 90 -28.18 -11.50 -17.91
C TRP A 90 -26.74 -11.57 -17.37
N TYR A 91 -26.45 -12.55 -16.48
CA TYR A 91 -25.15 -12.74 -15.85
C TYR A 91 -24.16 -13.59 -16.69
N HIS A 92 -24.62 -14.23 -17.76
CA HIS A 92 -23.80 -15.16 -18.56
C HIS A 92 -22.46 -14.56 -18.97
N ARG A 93 -22.49 -13.39 -19.61
CA ARG A 93 -21.27 -12.70 -20.09
C ARG A 93 -20.29 -12.37 -18.95
N TYR A 94 -20.80 -12.00 -17.77
CA TYR A 94 -19.96 -11.65 -16.63
C TYR A 94 -19.31 -12.88 -16.02
N ILE A 95 -20.05 -13.96 -15.85
CA ILE A 95 -19.52 -15.21 -15.29
C ILE A 95 -18.46 -15.80 -16.22
N CYS A 96 -18.72 -15.87 -17.52
CA CYS A 96 -17.76 -16.40 -18.48
C CYS A 96 -16.52 -15.53 -18.61
N ALA A 97 -16.66 -14.21 -18.59
CA ALA A 97 -15.51 -13.30 -18.55
C ALA A 97 -14.66 -13.50 -17.29
N ALA A 98 -15.30 -13.59 -16.12
CA ALA A 98 -14.59 -13.82 -14.86
C ALA A 98 -13.87 -15.17 -14.84
N HIS A 99 -14.46 -16.21 -15.41
CA HIS A 99 -13.83 -17.52 -15.54
C HIS A 99 -12.60 -17.46 -16.44
N ASN A 100 -12.71 -16.85 -17.63
CA ASN A 100 -11.61 -16.71 -18.57
C ASN A 100 -10.46 -15.86 -18.03
N LEU A 101 -10.76 -14.89 -17.16
CA LEU A 101 -9.77 -14.05 -16.47
C LEU A 101 -9.21 -14.70 -15.19
N GLY A 102 -9.64 -15.92 -14.84
CA GLY A 102 -9.21 -16.59 -13.61
C GLY A 102 -9.72 -15.96 -12.31
N ILE A 103 -10.69 -15.03 -12.40
CA ILE A 103 -11.25 -14.31 -11.24
C ILE A 103 -12.13 -15.26 -10.41
N ALA A 104 -12.99 -16.04 -11.07
CA ALA A 104 -13.90 -16.96 -10.41
C ALA A 104 -13.90 -18.32 -11.10
N ASN A 105 -13.87 -19.37 -10.29
CA ASN A 105 -14.02 -20.75 -10.73
C ASN A 105 -15.38 -21.30 -10.27
N GLY A 106 -15.86 -22.37 -10.91
CA GLY A 106 -16.99 -23.16 -10.46
C GLY A 106 -16.63 -24.05 -9.28
N PHE A 107 -17.62 -24.80 -8.82
CA PHE A 107 -17.47 -25.85 -7.81
C PHE A 107 -16.84 -27.13 -8.42
N GLU A 108 -16.36 -28.03 -7.58
CA GLU A 108 -15.85 -29.35 -7.99
C GLU A 108 -16.86 -30.16 -8.80
N SER A 109 -18.16 -29.89 -8.63
CA SER A 109 -19.24 -30.48 -9.43
C SER A 109 -19.26 -30.01 -10.91
N GLY A 110 -18.39 -29.10 -11.30
CA GLY A 110 -18.36 -28.46 -12.62
C GLY A 110 -19.44 -27.37 -12.82
N LYS A 111 -20.27 -27.08 -11.82
CA LYS A 111 -21.27 -25.99 -11.84
C LYS A 111 -20.71 -24.71 -11.28
N PHE A 112 -21.24 -23.57 -11.71
CA PHE A 112 -20.89 -22.27 -11.15
C PHE A 112 -21.72 -21.89 -9.93
N GLY A 113 -23.00 -22.21 -9.89
CA GLY A 113 -23.95 -21.81 -8.86
C GLY A 113 -24.31 -20.33 -8.92
N PRO A 114 -24.82 -19.78 -10.03
CA PRO A 114 -25.02 -18.33 -10.21
C PRO A 114 -25.96 -17.74 -9.15
N ASN A 115 -26.94 -18.47 -8.69
CA ASN A 115 -27.95 -18.05 -7.71
C ASN A 115 -27.60 -18.42 -6.28
N GLU A 116 -26.49 -19.11 -6.05
CA GLU A 116 -26.03 -19.46 -4.71
C GLU A 116 -25.53 -18.20 -3.97
N PRO A 117 -25.92 -18.04 -2.69
CA PRO A 117 -25.37 -16.96 -1.88
C PRO A 117 -23.87 -17.13 -1.67
N VAL A 118 -23.12 -16.06 -1.84
CA VAL A 118 -21.65 -16.04 -1.69
C VAL A 118 -21.24 -15.84 -0.22
N THR A 119 -20.18 -16.51 0.21
CA THR A 119 -19.56 -16.23 1.52
C THR A 119 -18.71 -14.98 1.49
N THR A 120 -18.42 -14.41 2.67
CA THR A 120 -17.51 -13.26 2.79
C THR A 120 -16.13 -13.57 2.21
N LEU A 121 -15.63 -14.79 2.43
CA LEU A 121 -14.34 -15.22 1.87
C LEU A 121 -14.34 -15.28 0.34
N GLU A 122 -15.38 -15.87 -0.25
CA GLU A 122 -15.52 -15.92 -1.72
C GLU A 122 -15.63 -14.52 -2.34
N ALA A 123 -16.43 -13.66 -1.73
CA ALA A 123 -16.59 -12.27 -2.16
C ALA A 123 -15.25 -11.51 -2.14
N LEU A 124 -14.48 -11.71 -1.07
CA LEU A 124 -13.17 -11.12 -0.89
C LEU A 124 -12.16 -11.67 -1.92
N ALA A 125 -12.18 -12.99 -2.18
CA ALA A 125 -11.31 -13.62 -3.18
C ALA A 125 -11.62 -13.14 -4.60
N PHE A 126 -12.90 -13.00 -4.95
CA PHE A 126 -13.31 -12.42 -6.23
C PHE A 126 -12.85 -10.96 -6.36
N GLY A 127 -13.04 -10.18 -5.29
CA GLY A 127 -12.63 -8.77 -5.25
C GLY A 127 -11.12 -8.59 -5.40
N ASN A 128 -10.33 -9.40 -4.68
CA ASN A 128 -8.87 -9.40 -4.80
C ASN A 128 -8.41 -9.65 -6.24
N LYS A 129 -8.96 -10.66 -6.90
CA LYS A 129 -8.61 -11.00 -8.27
C LYS A 129 -9.13 -9.97 -9.28
N ALA A 130 -10.41 -9.55 -9.17
CA ALA A 130 -11.00 -8.57 -10.08
C ALA A 130 -10.29 -7.23 -10.04
N MET A 131 -9.81 -6.82 -8.88
CA MET A 131 -9.08 -5.56 -8.69
C MET A 131 -7.57 -5.69 -8.81
N SER A 132 -7.06 -6.90 -9.05
CA SER A 132 -5.61 -7.17 -9.22
C SER A 132 -4.79 -6.71 -8.01
N LEU A 133 -5.23 -7.07 -6.79
CA LEU A 133 -4.58 -6.60 -5.56
C LEU A 133 -3.32 -7.40 -5.19
N GLY A 134 -2.93 -8.39 -5.99
CA GLY A 134 -1.67 -9.13 -5.84
C GLY A 134 -1.61 -10.16 -4.71
N VAL A 135 -2.68 -10.33 -3.92
CA VAL A 135 -2.68 -11.31 -2.83
C VAL A 135 -2.86 -12.73 -3.37
N ALA A 136 -1.92 -13.62 -3.07
CA ALA A 136 -1.99 -15.02 -3.48
C ALA A 136 -3.27 -15.69 -2.97
N THR A 137 -3.94 -16.41 -3.87
CA THR A 137 -5.19 -17.14 -3.58
C THR A 137 -5.07 -18.64 -3.85
N ASN A 138 -3.85 -19.15 -3.80
CA ASN A 138 -3.51 -20.56 -3.96
C ASN A 138 -2.67 -21.04 -2.78
N GLY A 139 -2.62 -22.35 -2.57
CA GLY A 139 -1.95 -22.98 -1.43
C GLY A 139 -2.87 -23.24 -0.23
N GLN A 140 -2.36 -23.97 0.77
CA GLN A 140 -3.17 -24.48 1.89
C GLN A 140 -3.72 -23.42 2.85
N VAL A 141 -3.09 -22.24 2.90
CA VAL A 141 -3.43 -21.16 3.85
C VAL A 141 -3.70 -19.80 3.17
N TRP A 142 -4.01 -19.81 1.89
CA TRP A 142 -4.25 -18.60 1.12
C TRP A 142 -5.34 -17.68 1.72
N TYR A 143 -6.36 -18.27 2.33
CA TYR A 143 -7.46 -17.52 2.95
C TYR A 143 -7.01 -16.76 4.21
N GLU A 144 -6.01 -17.26 4.96
CA GLU A 144 -5.44 -16.57 6.11
C GLU A 144 -4.67 -15.32 5.67
N PHE A 145 -3.91 -15.44 4.59
CA PHE A 145 -3.20 -14.29 3.99
C PHE A 145 -4.19 -13.24 3.50
N LEU A 146 -5.22 -13.67 2.77
CA LEU A 146 -6.23 -12.75 2.25
C LEU A 146 -7.03 -12.09 3.37
N GLN A 147 -7.38 -12.82 4.42
CA GLN A 147 -8.04 -12.26 5.61
C GLN A 147 -7.15 -11.24 6.31
N LYS A 148 -5.88 -11.62 6.57
CA LYS A 148 -4.92 -10.74 7.22
C LYS A 148 -4.70 -9.47 6.40
N PHE A 149 -4.41 -9.60 5.12
CA PHE A 149 -4.26 -8.48 4.19
C PHE A 149 -5.47 -7.55 4.24
N SER A 150 -6.67 -8.10 4.17
CA SER A 150 -7.91 -7.32 4.14
C SER A 150 -8.20 -6.61 5.46
N ASN A 151 -7.84 -7.23 6.58
CA ASN A 151 -7.93 -6.60 7.90
C ASN A 151 -6.91 -5.47 8.04
N ASP A 152 -5.67 -5.71 7.66
CA ASP A 152 -4.57 -4.74 7.78
C ASP A 152 -4.81 -3.50 6.90
N ASN A 153 -5.55 -3.65 5.81
CA ASN A 153 -5.84 -2.59 4.85
C ASN A 153 -7.27 -2.01 4.94
N ASN A 154 -8.00 -2.31 6.00
CA ASN A 154 -9.37 -1.84 6.19
C ASN A 154 -10.35 -2.21 5.05
N ILE A 155 -10.11 -3.33 4.36
CA ILE A 155 -10.97 -3.80 3.27
C ILE A 155 -12.21 -4.51 3.83
N MET A 156 -12.07 -5.19 4.97
CA MET A 156 -13.19 -5.92 5.57
C MET A 156 -14.30 -4.98 6.03
N PRO A 157 -15.58 -5.37 5.88
CA PRO A 157 -16.70 -4.61 6.39
C PRO A 157 -16.59 -4.38 7.90
N THR A 158 -17.09 -3.25 8.40
CA THR A 158 -16.92 -2.85 9.81
C THR A 158 -17.77 -3.63 10.79
N HIS A 159 -18.89 -4.21 10.34
CA HIS A 159 -19.89 -4.79 11.22
C HIS A 159 -20.18 -6.26 10.95
N GLY A 160 -20.00 -7.09 11.97
CA GLY A 160 -20.54 -8.45 12.10
C GLY A 160 -20.30 -9.39 10.91
N TYR A 161 -19.06 -9.74 10.64
CA TYR A 161 -18.72 -10.73 9.62
C TYR A 161 -17.89 -11.88 10.20
N THR A 162 -18.02 -13.04 9.59
CA THR A 162 -17.02 -14.10 9.61
C THR A 162 -16.76 -14.54 8.18
N LEU A 163 -15.61 -15.11 7.90
CA LEU A 163 -15.24 -15.51 6.52
C LEU A 163 -16.21 -16.54 5.92
N SER A 164 -16.73 -17.42 6.76
CA SER A 164 -17.64 -18.51 6.36
C SER A 164 -19.11 -18.09 6.26
N THR A 165 -19.50 -16.91 6.76
CA THR A 165 -20.89 -16.46 6.69
C THR A 165 -21.22 -15.91 5.31
N ARG A 166 -22.51 -16.05 4.93
CA ARG A 166 -23.07 -15.42 3.74
C ARG A 166 -22.98 -13.90 3.89
N ILE A 167 -22.47 -13.24 2.86
CA ILE A 167 -22.39 -11.77 2.87
C ILE A 167 -23.71 -11.16 2.37
N THR A 168 -24.18 -10.13 3.07
CA THR A 168 -25.39 -9.41 2.63
C THR A 168 -25.05 -8.37 1.56
N ARG A 169 -26.08 -7.88 0.84
CA ARG A 169 -25.92 -6.84 -0.17
C ARG A 169 -25.34 -5.55 0.42
N GLY A 170 -25.75 -5.17 1.64
CA GLY A 170 -25.20 -4.00 2.34
C GLY A 170 -23.71 -4.18 2.67
N LYS A 171 -23.33 -5.31 3.25
CA LYS A 171 -21.92 -5.64 3.54
C LYS A 171 -21.08 -5.75 2.27
N SER A 172 -21.65 -6.29 1.18
CA SER A 172 -20.94 -6.37 -0.11
C SER A 172 -20.71 -4.99 -0.72
N ALA A 173 -21.65 -4.05 -0.55
CA ALA A 173 -21.44 -2.68 -0.99
C ALA A 173 -20.28 -2.01 -0.24
N GLU A 174 -20.21 -2.18 1.08
CA GLU A 174 -19.08 -1.70 1.88
C GLU A 174 -17.77 -2.36 1.47
N LEU A 175 -17.75 -3.69 1.28
CA LEU A 175 -16.57 -4.42 0.82
C LEU A 175 -16.07 -3.87 -0.52
N ILE A 176 -16.95 -3.71 -1.50
CA ILE A 176 -16.59 -3.25 -2.86
C ILE A 176 -16.07 -1.82 -2.82
N THR A 177 -16.71 -0.91 -2.09
CA THR A 177 -16.24 0.48 -1.99
C THR A 177 -14.90 0.59 -1.28
N ARG A 178 -14.64 -0.26 -0.30
CA ARG A 178 -13.33 -0.33 0.37
C ARG A 178 -12.26 -0.91 -0.55
N LEU A 179 -12.57 -1.93 -1.33
CA LEU A 179 -11.68 -2.46 -2.36
C LEU A 179 -11.37 -1.41 -3.44
N GLN A 180 -12.38 -0.66 -3.91
CA GLN A 180 -12.17 0.44 -4.86
C GLN A 180 -11.27 1.53 -4.27
N LYS A 181 -11.53 1.92 -3.02
CA LYS A 181 -10.70 2.90 -2.32
C LYS A 181 -9.27 2.41 -2.18
N PHE A 182 -9.09 1.15 -1.76
CA PHE A 182 -7.77 0.53 -1.66
C PHE A 182 -7.09 0.49 -3.02
N LYS A 183 -7.78 0.02 -4.07
CA LYS A 183 -7.26 0.00 -5.44
C LYS A 183 -6.91 1.40 -5.94
N SER A 184 -7.77 2.40 -5.76
CA SER A 184 -7.50 3.78 -6.20
C SER A 184 -6.29 4.38 -5.49
N THR A 185 -6.14 4.14 -4.21
CA THR A 185 -4.94 4.53 -3.44
C THR A 185 -3.69 3.84 -3.98
N ASN A 186 -3.78 2.53 -4.26
CA ASN A 186 -2.65 1.75 -4.77
C ASN A 186 -2.40 1.96 -6.27
N ILE A 187 -3.43 2.21 -7.09
CA ILE A 187 -3.25 2.61 -8.50
C ILE A 187 -2.60 3.99 -8.57
N SER A 188 -2.99 4.90 -7.68
CA SER A 188 -2.31 6.18 -7.52
C SER A 188 -0.82 5.98 -7.21
N LEU A 189 -0.47 4.94 -6.42
CA LEU A 189 0.91 4.54 -6.17
C LEU A 189 1.60 3.86 -7.38
N SER A 190 0.86 3.30 -8.35
CA SER A 190 1.41 2.60 -9.53
C SER A 190 1.51 3.43 -10.81
N TYR A 191 0.80 4.58 -10.88
CA TYR A 191 0.90 5.53 -12.01
C TYR A 191 1.84 6.68 -11.67
N GLY A 192 2.43 7.31 -12.68
CA GLY A 192 3.32 8.44 -12.52
C GLY A 192 2.75 9.53 -11.60
N SER A 193 3.63 10.24 -10.94
CA SER A 193 3.27 11.30 -10.00
C SER A 193 2.46 12.41 -10.69
N THR A 194 1.32 12.77 -10.13
CA THR A 194 0.50 13.89 -10.60
C THR A 194 1.13 15.24 -10.29
N GLY A 195 2.10 15.28 -9.39
CA GLY A 195 2.88 16.47 -9.03
C GLY A 195 3.90 16.90 -10.07
N CYS A 196 4.10 16.13 -11.17
CA CYS A 196 4.93 16.59 -12.28
C CYS A 196 4.25 17.76 -13.00
N GLN A 197 5.03 18.82 -13.26
CA GLN A 197 4.58 20.08 -13.89
C GLN A 197 3.55 20.87 -13.07
N THR A 198 3.31 20.52 -11.80
CA THR A 198 2.47 21.31 -10.89
C THR A 198 3.29 22.30 -10.07
N GLY A 199 2.60 23.31 -9.53
CA GLY A 199 3.19 24.21 -8.54
C GLY A 199 3.25 23.52 -7.17
N TRP A 200 4.43 23.43 -6.60
CA TRP A 200 4.69 22.82 -5.29
C TRP A 200 4.36 23.80 -4.16
N THR A 201 3.73 23.28 -3.09
CA THR A 201 3.31 24.09 -1.93
C THR A 201 3.80 23.53 -0.59
N LEU A 202 4.25 22.27 -0.56
CA LEU A 202 4.68 21.59 0.66
C LEU A 202 6.19 21.81 0.89
N SER A 203 6.60 22.09 2.10
CA SER A 203 8.00 22.09 2.53
C SER A 203 8.09 22.10 4.05
N GLY A 204 9.21 21.65 4.62
CA GLY A 204 9.39 21.62 6.07
C GLY A 204 8.39 20.71 6.78
N GLU A 205 7.79 21.17 7.88
CA GLU A 205 6.79 20.42 8.64
C GLU A 205 5.42 20.49 7.96
N ASN A 206 4.81 19.32 7.76
CA ASN A 206 3.49 19.16 7.18
C ASN A 206 2.59 18.34 8.12
N THR A 207 1.28 18.46 7.95
CA THR A 207 0.27 17.75 8.76
C THR A 207 -0.74 17.05 7.87
N ILE A 208 -1.09 15.82 8.25
CA ILE A 208 -2.18 15.04 7.64
C ILE A 208 -3.08 14.52 8.76
N THR A 209 -4.39 14.69 8.64
CA THR A 209 -5.34 14.15 9.61
C THR A 209 -5.69 12.70 9.26
N ILE A 210 -5.39 11.76 10.14
CA ILE A 210 -5.69 10.33 10.00
C ILE A 210 -6.65 9.92 11.11
N ALA A 211 -7.83 9.45 10.74
CA ALA A 211 -8.88 9.04 11.69
C ALA A 211 -9.19 10.11 12.77
N GLY A 212 -9.19 11.39 12.39
CA GLY A 212 -9.41 12.52 13.30
C GLY A 212 -8.20 12.93 14.16
N VAL A 213 -7.03 12.33 13.94
CA VAL A 213 -5.78 12.65 14.64
C VAL A 213 -4.80 13.31 13.67
N ASP A 214 -4.29 14.48 14.05
CA ASP A 214 -3.27 15.18 13.28
C ASP A 214 -1.92 14.47 13.41
N ARG A 215 -1.38 14.06 12.29
CA ARG A 215 -0.09 13.40 12.14
C ARG A 215 0.87 14.31 11.39
N LYS A 216 2.09 14.42 11.87
CA LYS A 216 3.09 15.33 11.32
C LYS A 216 4.22 14.59 10.62
N TYR A 217 4.76 15.18 9.57
CA TYR A 217 6.00 14.74 8.93
C TYR A 217 6.83 15.93 8.47
N ASN A 218 8.16 15.77 8.43
CA ASN A 218 9.02 16.73 7.76
C ASN A 218 9.25 16.30 6.32
N LEU A 219 9.29 17.24 5.42
CA LEU A 219 9.59 17.03 4.00
C LEU A 219 10.84 17.80 3.60
N PHE A 220 11.82 17.10 3.07
CA PHE A 220 12.97 17.66 2.41
C PHE A 220 12.83 17.56 0.90
N ILE A 221 13.03 18.69 0.23
CA ILE A 221 13.04 18.80 -1.23
C ILE A 221 14.44 19.22 -1.66
N PRO A 222 15.03 18.56 -2.69
CA PRO A 222 16.32 18.98 -3.23
C PRO A 222 16.34 20.46 -3.61
N SER A 223 17.42 21.16 -3.31
CA SER A 223 17.55 22.61 -3.60
C SER A 223 17.52 22.93 -5.10
N ASN A 224 17.84 21.93 -5.93
CA ASN A 224 17.80 22.00 -7.39
C ASN A 224 16.55 21.29 -7.98
N TYR A 225 15.48 21.18 -7.20
CA TYR A 225 14.25 20.53 -7.64
C TYR A 225 13.67 21.21 -8.89
N SER A 226 13.21 20.39 -9.83
CA SER A 226 12.47 20.80 -11.02
C SER A 226 11.24 19.91 -11.21
N SER A 227 10.07 20.49 -11.40
CA SER A 227 8.84 19.74 -11.65
C SER A 227 8.81 19.00 -13.00
N SER A 228 9.79 19.25 -13.87
CA SER A 228 9.95 18.57 -15.16
C SER A 228 10.85 17.32 -15.10
N ARG A 229 11.39 17.00 -13.92
CA ARG A 229 12.25 15.84 -13.69
C ARG A 229 11.70 14.99 -12.55
N GLU A 230 11.67 13.67 -12.72
CA GLU A 230 11.30 12.74 -11.66
C GLU A 230 12.40 12.59 -10.61
N TYR A 231 11.98 12.44 -9.36
CA TYR A 231 12.86 12.24 -8.21
C TYR A 231 12.49 10.98 -7.45
N SER A 232 13.49 10.26 -6.98
CA SER A 232 13.30 9.18 -6.01
C SER A 232 12.74 9.73 -4.69
N LEU A 233 11.87 8.96 -4.02
CA LEU A 233 11.30 9.30 -2.72
C LEU A 233 11.79 8.32 -1.65
N ALA A 234 12.27 8.82 -0.53
CA ALA A 234 12.60 8.03 0.65
C ALA A 234 11.68 8.36 1.83
N ILE A 235 11.14 7.33 2.47
CA ILE A 235 10.40 7.42 3.75
C ILE A 235 11.34 6.99 4.86
N ALA A 236 11.73 7.93 5.72
CA ALA A 236 12.71 7.71 6.78
C ALA A 236 12.05 7.71 8.16
N THR A 237 12.02 6.56 8.82
CA THR A 237 11.33 6.32 10.08
C THR A 237 12.27 6.33 11.29
N HIS A 238 11.87 7.05 12.35
CA HIS A 238 12.67 7.29 13.54
C HIS A 238 12.55 6.20 14.60
N GLY A 239 13.55 6.10 15.48
CA GLY A 239 13.59 5.19 16.62
C GLY A 239 12.59 5.56 17.72
N ARG A 240 12.54 4.70 18.76
CA ARG A 240 11.56 4.82 19.86
C ARG A 240 11.67 6.11 20.67
N THR A 241 12.89 6.63 20.82
CA THR A 241 13.19 7.83 21.64
C THR A 241 13.57 9.05 20.80
N ASN A 242 13.51 8.92 19.47
CA ASN A 242 13.87 10.00 18.55
C ASN A 242 12.62 10.61 17.92
N SER A 243 12.65 11.91 17.66
CA SER A 243 11.64 12.59 16.85
C SER A 243 11.98 12.57 15.36
N LYS A 244 11.00 12.95 14.52
CA LYS A 244 11.20 13.19 13.08
C LYS A 244 12.33 14.22 12.81
N ASP A 245 12.47 15.23 13.67
CA ASP A 245 13.50 16.28 13.53
C ASP A 245 14.90 15.74 13.86
N GLN A 246 15.00 14.92 14.88
CA GLN A 246 16.27 14.29 15.24
C GLN A 246 16.74 13.30 14.18
N VAL A 247 15.83 12.46 13.64
CA VAL A 247 16.18 11.52 12.58
C VAL A 247 16.59 12.23 11.29
N GLN A 248 15.92 13.30 10.94
CA GLN A 248 16.31 14.17 9.82
C GLN A 248 17.73 14.72 10.02
N ALA A 249 18.07 15.12 11.23
CA ALA A 249 19.39 15.68 11.53
C ALA A 249 20.52 14.63 11.45
N TYR A 250 20.36 13.45 12.11
CA TYR A 250 21.46 12.50 12.23
C TYR A 250 21.61 11.53 11.05
N MET A 251 20.53 11.16 10.36
CA MET A 251 20.63 10.26 9.19
C MET A 251 21.41 10.90 8.03
N GLY A 252 21.36 12.21 7.88
CA GLY A 252 22.12 12.93 6.87
C GLY A 252 21.71 12.63 5.42
N LEU A 253 20.51 12.07 5.21
CA LEU A 253 19.99 11.69 3.88
C LEU A 253 19.94 12.89 2.94
N GLN A 254 19.57 14.06 3.43
CA GLN A 254 19.46 15.30 2.66
C GLN A 254 20.79 15.80 2.07
N LYS A 255 21.94 15.28 2.52
CA LYS A 255 23.25 15.64 1.99
C LYS A 255 23.43 15.28 0.51
N GLN A 256 22.74 14.25 0.04
CA GLN A 256 22.75 13.86 -1.36
C GLN A 256 22.05 14.85 -2.29
N ASN A 257 21.07 15.60 -1.77
CA ASN A 257 20.32 16.61 -2.52
C ASN A 257 19.73 16.12 -3.88
N GLU A 258 19.41 14.83 -3.95
CA GLU A 258 18.88 14.18 -5.17
C GLU A 258 17.56 13.45 -4.93
N PHE A 259 17.25 13.15 -3.66
CA PHE A 259 16.02 12.50 -3.25
C PHE A 259 15.06 13.48 -2.59
N ILE A 260 13.77 13.31 -2.83
CA ILE A 260 12.73 13.82 -1.94
C ILE A 260 12.70 12.91 -0.72
N ILE A 261 12.66 13.48 0.49
CA ILE A 261 12.73 12.66 1.70
C ILE A 261 11.63 13.11 2.66
N ALA A 262 10.77 12.16 3.06
CA ALA A 262 9.76 12.36 4.07
C ALA A 262 10.17 11.68 5.38
N TYR A 263 10.04 12.41 6.50
CA TYR A 263 10.33 11.95 7.85
C TYR A 263 9.04 11.95 8.67
N PRO A 264 8.21 10.89 8.60
CA PRO A 264 6.97 10.81 9.36
C PRO A 264 7.23 10.71 10.86
N ALA A 265 6.34 11.30 11.68
CA ALA A 265 6.35 11.17 13.13
C ALA A 265 5.44 10.04 13.59
N ALA A 266 5.95 9.11 14.39
CA ALA A 266 5.14 8.17 15.13
C ALA A 266 4.31 8.89 16.19
N LEU A 267 3.23 8.26 16.65
CA LEU A 267 2.48 8.76 17.79
C LEU A 267 3.34 8.66 19.07
N SER A 268 3.29 9.71 19.85
CA SER A 268 3.99 9.77 21.12
C SER A 268 3.12 9.14 22.21
N ALA A 269 3.73 8.39 23.13
CA ALA A 269 3.10 8.05 24.40
C ALA A 269 2.85 9.32 25.22
N SER A 270 2.00 9.22 26.24
CA SER A 270 1.53 10.34 27.06
C SER A 270 2.62 11.24 27.67
N ASN A 271 3.89 10.78 27.70
CA ASN A 271 5.03 11.53 28.22
C ASN A 271 5.80 12.35 27.15
N GLY A 272 5.41 12.29 25.86
CA GLY A 272 6.05 12.99 24.74
C GLY A 272 7.49 12.55 24.41
N LYS A 273 8.02 11.52 25.06
CA LYS A 273 9.42 11.06 24.94
C LYS A 273 9.57 9.66 24.32
N ILE A 274 8.50 8.90 24.29
CA ILE A 274 8.46 7.55 23.74
C ILE A 274 7.47 7.53 22.59
N PHE A 275 7.90 7.00 21.46
CA PHE A 275 7.11 6.92 20.24
C PHE A 275 6.79 5.46 19.91
N SER A 276 5.67 5.24 19.24
CA SER A 276 5.22 3.91 18.82
C SER A 276 4.84 3.88 17.34
N TRP A 277 5.28 2.82 16.67
CA TRP A 277 4.90 2.48 15.30
C TRP A 277 3.94 1.27 15.24
N SER A 278 3.47 0.80 16.40
CA SER A 278 2.67 -0.43 16.49
C SER A 278 1.23 -0.25 16.01
N GLU A 279 0.70 0.96 16.05
CA GLU A 279 -0.67 1.26 15.68
C GLU A 279 -0.92 1.04 14.19
N LYS A 280 -2.13 0.56 13.87
CA LYS A 280 -2.59 0.26 12.51
C LYS A 280 -2.55 1.50 11.61
N GLU A 281 -2.91 2.63 12.19
CA GLU A 281 -2.98 3.94 11.56
C GLU A 281 -1.63 4.44 11.03
N ASN A 282 -0.51 3.88 11.51
CA ASN A 282 0.82 4.24 11.00
C ASN A 282 1.02 3.86 9.53
N MET A 283 0.44 2.73 9.07
CA MET A 283 0.50 2.37 7.64
C MET A 283 -0.36 3.31 6.79
N ILE A 284 -1.58 3.63 7.28
CA ILE A 284 -2.47 4.60 6.60
C ILE A 284 -1.79 5.97 6.51
N PHE A 285 -1.06 6.36 7.56
CA PHE A 285 -0.31 7.62 7.56
C PHE A 285 0.84 7.61 6.55
N VAL A 286 1.61 6.53 6.46
CA VAL A 286 2.68 6.39 5.45
C VAL A 286 2.10 6.46 4.04
N ASP A 287 1.01 5.74 3.76
CA ASP A 287 0.33 5.77 2.47
C ASP A 287 -0.15 7.20 2.13
N ALA A 288 -0.71 7.92 3.09
CA ALA A 288 -1.16 9.31 2.91
C ALA A 288 0.01 10.29 2.69
N VAL A 289 1.15 10.08 3.33
CA VAL A 289 2.38 10.87 3.08
C VAL A 289 2.88 10.64 1.65
N LEU A 290 2.96 9.38 1.21
CA LEU A 290 3.35 9.03 -0.17
C LEU A 290 2.46 9.72 -1.19
N GLU A 291 1.13 9.67 -0.99
CA GLU A 291 0.17 10.27 -1.90
C GLU A 291 0.31 11.80 -1.91
N GLN A 292 0.29 12.45 -0.74
CA GLN A 292 0.39 13.91 -0.66
C GLN A 292 1.70 14.43 -1.29
N VAL A 293 2.82 13.73 -1.08
CA VAL A 293 4.10 14.11 -1.71
C VAL A 293 4.04 13.91 -3.22
N SER A 294 3.47 12.80 -3.70
CA SER A 294 3.38 12.51 -5.13
C SER A 294 2.37 13.40 -5.87
N GLU A 295 1.38 13.95 -5.19
CA GLU A 295 0.46 14.95 -5.76
C GLU A 295 1.10 16.32 -5.91
N ASN A 296 2.08 16.65 -5.07
CA ASN A 296 2.72 17.96 -5.03
C ASN A 296 4.09 18.01 -5.72
N TYR A 297 4.76 16.87 -5.90
CA TYR A 297 6.10 16.78 -6.45
C TYR A 297 6.23 15.69 -7.50
N CYS A 298 7.13 15.88 -8.45
CA CYS A 298 7.41 14.90 -9.51
C CYS A 298 8.24 13.72 -8.97
N VAL A 299 7.53 12.74 -8.41
CA VAL A 299 8.10 11.52 -7.82
C VAL A 299 8.13 10.40 -8.86
N ASN A 300 9.28 9.73 -9.00
CA ASN A 300 9.35 8.46 -9.69
C ASN A 300 8.80 7.35 -8.77
N ARG A 301 7.58 6.93 -9.01
CA ARG A 301 6.90 5.93 -8.17
C ARG A 301 7.51 4.52 -8.26
N ASN A 302 8.39 4.29 -9.23
CA ASN A 302 9.21 3.08 -9.31
C ASN A 302 10.53 3.20 -8.53
N GLN A 303 10.73 4.31 -7.80
CA GLN A 303 11.92 4.58 -7.00
C GLN A 303 11.53 5.13 -5.63
N VAL A 304 10.74 4.34 -4.89
CA VAL A 304 10.29 4.67 -3.53
C VAL A 304 10.98 3.73 -2.54
N TYR A 305 11.57 4.27 -1.50
CA TYR A 305 12.45 3.56 -0.57
C TYR A 305 12.01 3.73 0.88
N ALA A 306 12.12 2.66 1.68
CA ALA A 306 11.89 2.68 3.11
C ALA A 306 13.22 2.62 3.86
N ILE A 307 13.45 3.54 4.78
CA ILE A 307 14.67 3.62 5.58
C ILE A 307 14.28 3.72 7.05
N GLY A 308 14.95 2.98 7.93
CA GLY A 308 14.64 3.08 9.34
C GLY A 308 15.76 2.71 10.28
N HIS A 309 15.74 3.34 11.47
CA HIS A 309 16.69 3.09 12.55
C HIS A 309 15.96 2.60 13.78
N SER A 310 16.50 1.56 14.45
CA SER A 310 15.94 1.03 15.70
C SER A 310 14.46 0.61 15.51
N LEU A 311 13.53 1.12 16.32
CA LEU A 311 12.09 0.91 16.13
C LEU A 311 11.59 1.40 14.77
N GLY A 312 12.21 2.44 14.20
CA GLY A 312 11.95 2.86 12.82
C GLY A 312 12.40 1.82 11.80
N GLY A 313 13.48 1.10 12.04
CA GLY A 313 13.90 -0.02 11.22
C GLY A 313 12.87 -1.16 11.20
N TRP A 314 12.23 -1.44 12.33
CA TRP A 314 11.08 -2.34 12.38
C TRP A 314 9.90 -1.81 11.55
N MET A 315 9.62 -0.49 11.63
CA MET A 315 8.57 0.12 10.82
C MET A 315 8.90 0.10 9.33
N ALA A 316 10.14 0.38 8.94
CA ALA A 316 10.57 0.29 7.54
C ALA A 316 10.42 -1.13 6.99
N GLN A 317 10.77 -2.17 7.75
CA GLN A 317 10.50 -3.56 7.39
C GLN A 317 9.00 -3.83 7.24
N ARG A 318 8.16 -3.30 8.14
CA ARG A 318 6.71 -3.42 8.05
C ARG A 318 6.17 -2.77 6.78
N ILE A 319 6.65 -1.58 6.43
CA ILE A 319 6.31 -0.89 5.18
C ILE A 319 6.67 -1.76 3.99
N ALA A 320 7.92 -2.20 3.88
CA ALA A 320 8.41 -3.03 2.78
C ALA A 320 7.67 -4.39 2.72
N CYS A 321 7.32 -4.99 3.86
CA CYS A 321 6.55 -6.23 3.89
C CYS A 321 5.09 -6.07 3.43
N LEU A 322 4.42 -5.01 3.84
CA LEU A 322 3.00 -4.81 3.52
C LEU A 322 2.76 -4.07 2.20
N ARG A 323 3.80 -3.48 1.63
CA ARG A 323 3.78 -2.66 0.40
C ARG A 323 4.95 -2.98 -0.53
N GLY A 324 5.44 -4.22 -0.52
CA GLY A 324 6.63 -4.62 -1.28
C GLY A 324 6.56 -4.29 -2.78
N GLU A 325 5.38 -4.35 -3.35
CA GLU A 325 5.14 -3.99 -4.76
C GLU A 325 5.32 -2.49 -5.08
N PHE A 326 5.32 -1.62 -4.06
CA PHE A 326 5.47 -0.16 -4.23
C PHE A 326 6.81 0.36 -3.75
N PHE A 327 7.61 -0.47 -3.07
CA PHE A 327 8.90 -0.08 -2.53
C PHE A 327 10.03 -0.76 -3.29
N SER A 328 10.90 0.03 -3.87
CA SER A 328 12.03 -0.41 -4.68
C SER A 328 13.28 -0.73 -3.84
N GLY A 329 13.23 -0.50 -2.54
CA GLY A 329 14.31 -0.86 -1.63
C GLY A 329 14.02 -0.55 -0.16
N LEU A 330 14.69 -1.29 0.70
CA LEU A 330 14.62 -1.22 2.15
C LEU A 330 16.01 -1.04 2.74
N ALA A 331 16.18 -0.10 3.68
CA ALA A 331 17.37 -0.02 4.51
C ALA A 331 17.03 -0.01 5.99
N VAL A 332 17.71 -0.86 6.75
CA VAL A 332 17.46 -1.09 8.18
C VAL A 332 18.77 -0.95 8.96
N VAL A 333 18.76 -0.14 10.01
CA VAL A 333 19.91 0.03 10.90
C VAL A 333 19.52 -0.32 12.33
N GLY A 334 20.24 -1.25 12.96
CA GLY A 334 20.12 -1.60 14.35
C GLY A 334 18.69 -1.97 14.79
N SER A 335 18.07 -2.99 14.16
CA SER A 335 16.67 -3.31 14.40
C SER A 335 16.42 -4.81 14.55
N TRP A 336 15.28 -5.16 15.14
CA TRP A 336 14.74 -6.52 15.22
C TRP A 336 13.77 -6.80 14.10
N PRO A 337 13.42 -8.09 13.83
CA PRO A 337 12.59 -8.46 12.71
C PRO A 337 11.16 -7.95 12.83
N TYR A 338 10.57 -7.59 11.71
CA TYR A 338 9.12 -7.58 11.55
C TYR A 338 8.66 -9.02 11.28
N THR A 339 7.77 -9.54 12.13
CA THR A 339 7.33 -10.95 12.09
C THR A 339 6.00 -11.17 11.36
N GLY A 340 5.45 -10.13 10.74
CA GLY A 340 4.24 -10.23 9.93
C GLY A 340 4.52 -10.82 8.55
N THR A 341 3.45 -11.18 7.85
CA THR A 341 3.51 -11.67 6.47
C THR A 341 3.91 -10.55 5.51
N CYS A 342 4.78 -10.87 4.55
CA CYS A 342 5.20 -9.93 3.52
C CYS A 342 4.48 -10.22 2.19
N SER A 343 4.09 -9.16 1.45
CA SER A 343 3.39 -9.24 0.16
C SER A 343 4.32 -9.54 -1.02
N GLY A 344 5.63 -9.36 -0.84
CA GLY A 344 6.59 -9.60 -1.92
C GLY A 344 8.04 -9.30 -1.54
N PRO A 345 8.97 -9.65 -2.44
CA PRO A 345 10.38 -9.39 -2.29
C PRO A 345 10.70 -7.90 -2.51
N VAL A 346 11.72 -7.39 -1.80
CA VAL A 346 12.23 -6.01 -1.92
C VAL A 346 13.73 -6.01 -1.68
N PRO A 347 14.57 -5.43 -2.56
CA PRO A 347 16.00 -5.28 -2.30
C PRO A 347 16.26 -4.68 -0.94
N SER A 348 17.11 -5.29 -0.14
CA SER A 348 17.19 -4.96 1.29
C SER A 348 18.65 -4.82 1.77
N LEU A 349 18.94 -3.73 2.45
CA LEU A 349 20.23 -3.40 3.04
C LEU A 349 20.12 -3.33 4.56
N PHE A 350 20.87 -4.16 5.26
CA PHE A 350 20.89 -4.22 6.71
C PHE A 350 22.23 -3.78 7.26
N PHE A 351 22.20 -2.89 8.26
CA PHE A 351 23.33 -2.53 9.09
C PHE A 351 23.09 -3.01 10.50
N GLN A 352 23.95 -3.85 11.04
CA GLN A 352 23.89 -4.32 12.42
C GLN A 352 25.28 -4.40 13.04
N ASN A 353 25.45 -3.76 14.19
CA ASN A 353 26.70 -3.85 14.91
C ASN A 353 26.68 -5.07 15.85
N VAL A 354 27.81 -5.75 15.97
CA VAL A 354 27.97 -6.93 16.84
C VAL A 354 27.79 -6.59 18.33
N ASP A 355 28.15 -5.39 18.73
CA ASP A 355 28.08 -4.88 20.11
C ASP A 355 26.82 -4.08 20.40
N ASP A 356 25.83 -4.09 19.50
CA ASP A 356 24.56 -3.37 19.71
C ASP A 356 23.83 -3.94 20.94
N HIS A 357 23.71 -3.10 21.96
CA HIS A 357 23.16 -3.48 23.27
C HIS A 357 21.64 -3.25 23.37
N LEU A 358 21.01 -2.54 22.41
CA LEU A 358 19.57 -2.26 22.37
C LEU A 358 18.84 -3.17 21.38
N SER A 359 19.43 -3.39 20.21
CA SER A 359 18.96 -4.36 19.23
C SER A 359 20.05 -5.42 19.04
N SER A 360 19.93 -6.54 19.75
CA SER A 360 20.99 -7.54 19.77
C SER A 360 21.39 -8.00 18.36
N TYR A 361 22.64 -8.34 18.19
CA TYR A 361 23.17 -8.90 16.92
C TYR A 361 22.31 -10.05 16.39
N ALA A 362 21.85 -10.95 17.29
CA ALA A 362 20.92 -12.02 16.94
C ALA A 362 19.58 -11.51 16.37
N SER A 363 19.08 -10.39 16.89
CA SER A 363 17.86 -9.76 16.38
C SER A 363 18.06 -9.24 14.96
N GLY A 364 19.19 -8.60 14.68
CA GLY A 364 19.56 -8.14 13.35
C GLY A 364 19.69 -9.31 12.35
N ILE A 365 20.37 -10.40 12.76
CA ILE A 365 20.44 -11.64 11.97
C ILE A 365 19.04 -12.17 11.66
N ASN A 366 18.14 -12.20 12.64
CA ASN A 366 16.76 -12.66 12.42
C ASN A 366 16.00 -11.74 11.45
N ALA A 367 16.21 -10.42 11.51
CA ALA A 367 15.63 -9.48 10.58
C ALA A 367 16.08 -9.75 9.13
N ARG A 368 17.39 -9.92 8.91
CA ARG A 368 17.96 -10.33 7.63
C ARG A 368 17.39 -11.68 7.16
N ASN A 369 17.40 -12.69 8.03
CA ASN A 369 16.94 -14.04 7.68
C ASN A 369 15.46 -14.07 7.30
N THR A 370 14.65 -13.20 7.89
CA THR A 370 13.25 -13.02 7.49
C THR A 370 13.18 -12.55 6.03
N ARG A 371 14.01 -11.60 5.62
CA ARG A 371 14.08 -11.16 4.22
C ARG A 371 14.64 -12.23 3.30
N LEU A 372 15.74 -12.90 3.67
CA LEU A 372 16.30 -14.00 2.87
C LEU A 372 15.24 -15.06 2.56
N LYS A 373 14.37 -15.37 3.52
CA LYS A 373 13.27 -16.31 3.33
C LYS A 373 12.19 -15.76 2.38
N VAL A 374 11.82 -14.48 2.51
CA VAL A 374 10.80 -13.86 1.65
C VAL A 374 11.30 -13.72 0.22
N ASP A 375 12.57 -13.37 0.06
CA ASP A 375 13.21 -13.15 -1.24
C ASP A 375 13.78 -14.45 -1.83
N GLU A 376 13.63 -15.60 -1.11
CA GLU A 376 14.09 -16.93 -1.48
C GLU A 376 15.56 -16.95 -1.91
N CYS A 377 16.41 -16.21 -1.19
CA CYS A 377 17.83 -16.11 -1.48
C CYS A 377 18.60 -17.36 -1.03
N SER A 378 19.65 -17.71 -1.77
CA SER A 378 20.59 -18.75 -1.33
C SER A 378 21.48 -18.25 -0.18
N GLU A 379 22.15 -19.19 0.52
CA GLU A 379 23.14 -18.85 1.54
C GLU A 379 24.49 -18.40 0.96
N SER A 380 24.68 -18.50 -0.36
CA SER A 380 25.92 -18.06 -0.99
C SER A 380 26.01 -16.53 -1.02
N THR A 381 27.18 -16.01 -0.70
CA THR A 381 27.42 -14.57 -0.63
C THR A 381 28.62 -14.14 -1.45
N GLU A 382 28.61 -12.88 -1.87
CA GLU A 382 29.76 -12.17 -2.38
C GLU A 382 30.05 -10.93 -1.54
N SER A 383 31.30 -10.49 -1.52
CA SER A 383 31.70 -9.27 -0.80
C SER A 383 31.49 -8.05 -1.68
N ILE A 384 30.77 -7.05 -1.18
CA ILE A 384 30.59 -5.76 -1.84
C ILE A 384 30.97 -4.61 -0.90
N GLN A 385 31.18 -3.42 -1.45
CA GLN A 385 31.49 -2.22 -0.68
C GLN A 385 30.27 -1.30 -0.59
N ILE A 386 29.86 -0.95 0.64
CA ILE A 386 28.82 0.06 0.93
C ILE A 386 29.47 1.18 1.73
N GLY A 387 29.83 2.27 1.06
CA GLY A 387 30.72 3.27 1.64
C GLY A 387 32.06 2.65 2.05
N PRO A 388 32.56 2.85 3.28
CA PRO A 388 33.81 2.26 3.75
C PRO A 388 33.68 0.83 4.28
N ILE A 389 32.47 0.23 4.24
CA ILE A 389 32.16 -1.04 4.90
C ILE A 389 32.14 -2.16 3.86
N THR A 390 32.83 -3.27 4.16
CA THR A 390 32.68 -4.52 3.39
C THR A 390 31.45 -5.25 3.88
N CYS A 391 30.50 -5.47 3.00
CA CYS A 391 29.21 -6.11 3.27
C CYS A 391 29.11 -7.44 2.53
N LEU A 392 28.22 -8.31 2.98
CA LEU A 392 27.87 -9.56 2.33
C LEU A 392 26.58 -9.38 1.52
N LYS A 393 26.64 -9.57 0.22
CA LYS A 393 25.47 -9.61 -0.66
C LYS A 393 25.10 -11.08 -0.87
N TYR A 394 23.83 -11.41 -0.58
CA TYR A 394 23.26 -12.74 -0.79
C TYR A 394 22.81 -12.88 -2.24
N ASN A 395 23.15 -14.02 -2.84
CA ASN A 395 22.94 -14.28 -4.25
C ASN A 395 21.74 -15.21 -4.50
N SER A 396 21.38 -15.36 -5.79
CA SER A 396 20.36 -16.31 -6.25
C SER A 396 19.02 -16.17 -5.52
N CYS A 397 18.58 -14.94 -5.26
CA CYS A 397 17.22 -14.66 -4.82
C CYS A 397 16.23 -14.92 -5.97
N SER A 398 14.99 -15.32 -5.67
CA SER A 398 13.99 -15.75 -6.68
C SER A 398 13.58 -14.66 -7.67
N THR A 399 13.91 -13.40 -7.39
CA THR A 399 13.42 -12.23 -8.14
C THR A 399 14.51 -11.19 -8.24
N ASP A 400 15.60 -11.33 -8.87
CA ASP A 400 16.67 -10.31 -9.04
C ASP A 400 16.86 -9.29 -7.88
N ASN A 401 16.11 -9.48 -6.77
CA ASN A 401 16.22 -8.69 -5.55
C ASN A 401 17.41 -9.21 -4.74
N GLU A 402 18.13 -8.28 -4.15
CA GLU A 402 19.30 -8.63 -3.36
C GLU A 402 19.10 -8.31 -1.88
N VAL A 403 19.67 -9.13 -1.00
CA VAL A 403 19.75 -8.86 0.43
C VAL A 403 21.22 -8.63 0.77
N VAL A 404 21.52 -7.47 1.35
CA VAL A 404 22.87 -7.06 1.72
C VAL A 404 22.97 -6.92 3.24
N TRP A 405 24.03 -7.49 3.81
CA TRP A 405 24.32 -7.46 5.23
C TRP A 405 25.66 -6.77 5.51
N CYS A 406 25.61 -5.70 6.29
CA CYS A 406 26.75 -4.88 6.68
C CYS A 406 26.94 -4.92 8.20
N GLU A 407 28.16 -5.20 8.65
CA GLU A 407 28.53 -5.17 10.07
C GLU A 407 29.87 -4.46 10.26
N GLY A 408 30.27 -4.22 11.50
CA GLY A 408 31.58 -3.62 11.81
C GLY A 408 31.68 -2.12 11.50
N TYR A 409 30.56 -1.42 11.42
CA TYR A 409 30.53 0.04 11.26
C TYR A 409 30.73 0.78 12.58
N THR A 410 31.19 2.03 12.51
CA THR A 410 31.22 2.94 13.65
C THR A 410 29.90 3.70 13.76
N GLY A 411 29.23 3.58 14.91
CA GLY A 411 28.04 4.36 15.20
C GLY A 411 28.35 5.80 15.61
N TYR A 412 27.38 6.70 15.46
CA TYR A 412 27.50 8.09 15.87
C TYR A 412 27.87 8.20 17.36
N GLY A 413 28.93 8.97 17.66
CA GLY A 413 29.45 9.09 19.03
C GLY A 413 30.13 7.85 19.58
N GLY A 414 30.39 6.82 18.76
CA GLY A 414 30.96 5.54 19.19
C GLY A 414 29.95 4.57 19.78
N ASP A 415 28.66 4.91 19.74
CA ASP A 415 27.58 4.04 20.22
C ASP A 415 27.23 2.99 19.14
N PRO A 416 27.34 1.68 19.45
CA PRO A 416 27.07 0.60 18.50
C PRO A 416 25.63 0.52 18.00
N HIS A 417 24.66 1.06 18.76
CA HIS A 417 23.26 1.14 18.31
C HIS A 417 22.97 2.34 17.41
N SER A 418 23.87 3.31 17.38
CA SER A 418 23.66 4.55 16.64
C SER A 418 23.84 4.41 15.12
N TRP A 419 23.40 5.42 14.42
CA TRP A 419 23.46 5.51 12.96
C TRP A 419 24.90 5.44 12.44
N PRO A 420 25.18 4.70 11.35
CA PRO A 420 26.51 4.57 10.78
C PRO A 420 27.10 5.90 10.32
N ILE A 421 28.38 6.11 10.60
CA ILE A 421 29.11 7.33 10.22
C ILE A 421 30.47 6.96 9.62
N GLY A 422 30.96 7.80 8.72
CA GLY A 422 32.33 7.76 8.20
C GLY A 422 33.31 8.44 9.13
N GLU A 423 34.52 8.70 8.62
CA GLU A 423 35.56 9.39 9.37
C GLU A 423 35.16 10.82 9.76
N ARG A 424 35.59 11.24 10.95
CA ARG A 424 35.36 12.59 11.44
C ARG A 424 36.46 13.51 10.92
N GLY A 425 36.10 14.33 9.93
CA GLY A 425 36.97 15.45 9.49
C GLY A 425 36.83 16.68 10.38
N SER A 426 37.60 17.72 10.08
CA SER A 426 37.61 19.01 10.83
C SER A 426 36.29 19.78 10.79
N ARG A 427 35.39 19.48 9.85
CA ARG A 427 34.05 20.08 9.69
C ARG A 427 32.91 19.14 10.06
N GLY A 428 33.16 18.08 10.82
CA GLY A 428 32.20 17.02 11.13
C GLY A 428 32.45 15.74 10.31
N TYR A 429 31.47 14.83 10.31
CA TYR A 429 31.58 13.60 9.53
C TYR A 429 31.47 13.89 8.03
N THR A 430 32.42 13.42 7.25
CA THR A 430 32.48 13.62 5.79
C THR A 430 31.35 12.89 5.10
N GLU A 431 31.00 11.70 5.60
CA GLU A 431 29.92 10.88 5.09
C GLU A 431 29.13 10.26 6.26
N THR A 432 27.91 9.84 5.99
CA THR A 432 27.04 9.13 6.93
C THR A 432 26.45 7.91 6.24
N GLY A 433 25.95 6.97 7.00
CA GLY A 433 25.19 5.84 6.49
C GLY A 433 24.06 6.24 5.55
N GLY A 434 23.50 7.44 5.75
CA GLY A 434 22.49 7.98 4.83
C GLY A 434 23.01 8.19 3.42
N THR A 435 24.22 8.72 3.27
CA THR A 435 24.88 8.85 1.94
C THR A 435 25.10 7.49 1.30
N TRP A 436 25.60 6.50 2.07
CA TRP A 436 25.86 5.16 1.57
C TRP A 436 24.59 4.44 1.15
N ILE A 437 23.54 4.53 1.96
CA ILE A 437 22.21 3.94 1.69
C ILE A 437 21.62 4.52 0.39
N LEU A 438 21.64 5.85 0.22
CA LEU A 438 21.05 6.46 -0.98
C LEU A 438 21.90 6.17 -2.24
N ASN A 439 23.23 6.05 -2.10
CA ASN A 439 24.08 5.61 -3.22
C ASN A 439 23.77 4.15 -3.61
N TYR A 440 23.59 3.27 -2.64
CA TYR A 440 23.15 1.91 -2.88
C TYR A 440 21.81 1.86 -3.60
N PHE A 441 20.81 2.62 -3.16
CA PHE A 441 19.50 2.68 -3.81
C PHE A 441 19.55 3.20 -5.25
N LYS A 442 20.52 4.09 -5.57
CA LYS A 442 20.73 4.53 -6.96
C LYS A 442 21.35 3.43 -7.86
N SER A 443 21.92 2.41 -7.28
CA SER A 443 22.51 1.28 -8.02
C SER A 443 21.52 0.14 -8.27
N LEU A 444 20.36 0.15 -7.62
CA LEU A 444 19.25 -0.74 -7.89
C LEU A 444 18.49 -0.31 -9.14
#